data_5b261f85236fae9da86713f8d269fd5f
#
_entry.id   5b261f85236fae9da86713f8d269fd5f
#
_cell.length_a   1.000
_cell.length_b   1.000
_cell.length_c   1.000
_cell.angle_alpha   90.00
_cell.angle_beta   90.00
_cell.angle_gamma   90.00
#
_symmetry.space_group_name_H-M   'P 1'
#
loop_
_entity.id
_entity.type
_entity.pdbx_description
1 polymer ?
#
loop_
_entity_poly.entity_id
_entity_poly.type
_entity_poly.pdbx_seq_one_letter_code
_entity_poly.pdbx_strand_id
1 'polypeptide(L)'
;WSFEEDFIKQDSRNLVNIYDHTVGLSDLFLGFYKSIKRIFYFKSNFKNIFNKTKDLLKYLKIQKSKIKHFKNKISNDKLLSSKSLGESILESNYPGKMILKIDIEGDEFEVLKDINLYSEKIHTLIVEFHTLDINLNEFEKLIKDIQKKYYIIHIHGNNHTGCKNEFPNTLEVTL
;
A
#
# COMPACT_ATOMS: atom_id res chain seq x y z
N TRP A 1 0.62 4.34 -7.69
CA TRP A 1 0.88 5.56 -6.88
C TRP A 1 0.07 6.78 -7.33
N SER A 2 -1.12 6.54 -7.89
CA SER A 2 -2.04 7.62 -8.28
C SER A 2 -2.62 8.34 -7.07
N PHE A 3 -2.96 7.60 -6.01
CA PHE A 3 -3.48 8.15 -4.76
C PHE A 3 -2.50 9.12 -4.11
N GLU A 4 -1.24 8.75 -3.98
CA GLU A 4 -0.19 9.56 -3.35
C GLU A 4 0.10 10.84 -4.15
N GLU A 5 0.11 10.73 -5.49
CA GLU A 5 0.28 11.89 -6.36
C GLU A 5 -0.88 12.87 -6.24
N ASP A 6 -2.12 12.37 -6.19
CA ASP A 6 -3.31 13.21 -6.08
C ASP A 6 -3.43 13.83 -4.68
N PHE A 7 -3.03 13.09 -3.63
CA PHE A 7 -2.98 13.60 -2.27
C PHE A 7 -2.01 14.80 -2.13
N ILE A 8 -0.83 14.73 -2.75
CA ILE A 8 0.14 15.85 -2.75
C ILE A 8 -0.36 17.03 -3.58
N LYS A 9 -1.09 16.78 -4.67
CA LYS A 9 -1.66 17.88 -5.49
C LYS A 9 -2.73 18.67 -4.74
N GLN A 10 -3.48 18.03 -3.84
CA GLN A 10 -4.52 18.70 -3.04
C GLN A 10 -3.94 19.77 -2.11
N ASP A 11 -2.80 19.49 -1.49
CA ASP A 11 -2.07 20.45 -0.67
C ASP A 11 -0.56 20.21 -0.77
N SER A 12 0.15 21.23 -1.20
CA SER A 12 1.62 21.18 -1.33
C SER A 12 2.36 20.97 0.00
N ARG A 13 1.69 21.10 1.16
CA ARG A 13 2.25 20.79 2.49
C ARG A 13 2.21 19.33 2.83
N ASN A 14 1.40 18.53 2.12
CA ASN A 14 1.28 17.09 2.36
C ASN A 14 2.63 16.38 2.17
N LEU A 15 2.91 15.45 3.08
CA LEU A 15 4.06 14.55 3.04
C LEU A 15 3.55 13.12 2.93
N VAL A 16 4.24 12.29 2.17
CA VAL A 16 3.85 10.89 1.98
C VAL A 16 5.04 9.98 2.23
N ASN A 17 4.85 8.97 3.07
CA ASN A 17 5.77 7.85 3.24
C ASN A 17 5.13 6.60 2.63
N ILE A 18 5.83 5.96 1.70
CA ILE A 18 5.41 4.71 1.05
C ILE A 18 6.33 3.59 1.52
N TYR A 19 5.75 2.49 1.97
CA TYR A 19 6.45 1.25 2.31
C TYR A 19 6.06 0.17 1.31
N ASP A 20 6.97 -0.17 0.40
CA ASP A 20 6.74 -1.18 -0.63
C ASP A 20 8.05 -1.91 -0.90
N HIS A 21 8.11 -3.20 -0.58
CA HIS A 21 9.29 -4.03 -0.77
C HIS A 21 9.41 -4.57 -2.19
N THR A 22 8.33 -4.52 -2.98
CA THR A 22 8.24 -5.14 -4.32
C THR A 22 8.85 -4.26 -5.40
N VAL A 23 8.83 -2.93 -5.21
CA VAL A 23 9.31 -1.96 -6.19
C VAL A 23 10.49 -1.17 -5.63
N GLY A 24 11.59 -1.17 -6.34
CA GLY A 24 12.74 -0.33 -6.07
C GLY A 24 13.41 0.15 -7.35
N LEU A 25 14.32 1.10 -7.24
CA LEU A 25 15.03 1.65 -8.40
C LEU A 25 15.76 0.55 -9.19
N SER A 26 16.41 -0.39 -8.47
CA SER A 26 17.09 -1.55 -9.05
C SER A 26 16.15 -2.45 -9.85
N ASP A 27 14.92 -2.66 -9.33
CA ASP A 27 13.93 -3.53 -9.98
C ASP A 27 13.40 -2.90 -11.26
N LEU A 28 13.19 -1.58 -11.25
CA LEU A 28 12.78 -0.81 -12.43
C LEU A 28 13.87 -0.78 -13.50
N PHE A 29 15.13 -0.56 -13.11
CA PHE A 29 16.26 -0.61 -14.04
C PHE A 29 16.44 -2.01 -14.62
N LEU A 30 16.34 -3.06 -13.80
CA LEU A 30 16.44 -4.43 -14.28
C LEU A 30 15.28 -4.78 -15.23
N GLY A 31 14.07 -4.34 -14.94
CA GLY A 31 12.90 -4.48 -15.81
C GLY A 31 13.08 -3.79 -17.16
N PHE A 32 13.60 -2.57 -17.14
CA PHE A 32 13.94 -1.81 -18.34
C PHE A 32 15.02 -2.51 -19.16
N TYR A 33 16.14 -2.91 -18.54
CA TYR A 33 17.22 -3.64 -19.19
C TYR A 33 16.75 -4.96 -19.83
N LYS A 34 15.96 -5.75 -19.08
CA LYS A 34 15.35 -6.99 -19.61
C LYS A 34 14.46 -6.73 -20.82
N SER A 35 13.74 -5.61 -20.85
CA SER A 35 12.87 -5.23 -21.97
C SER A 35 13.68 -4.87 -23.22
N ILE A 36 14.79 -4.16 -23.07
CA ILE A 36 15.74 -3.89 -24.17
C ILE A 36 16.30 -5.20 -24.72
N LYS A 37 16.81 -6.07 -23.85
CA LYS A 37 17.37 -7.36 -24.24
C LYS A 37 16.38 -8.22 -25.03
N ARG A 38 15.11 -8.23 -24.64
CA ARG A 38 14.03 -8.95 -25.35
C ARG A 38 13.76 -8.45 -26.76
N ILE A 39 13.98 -7.18 -27.05
CA ILE A 39 13.85 -6.65 -28.42
C ILE A 39 14.96 -7.21 -29.31
N PHE A 40 16.21 -7.23 -28.85
CA PHE A 40 17.31 -7.83 -29.60
C PHE A 40 17.08 -9.31 -30.00
N TYR A 41 16.24 -10.00 -29.20
CA TYR A 41 15.83 -11.40 -29.47
C TYR A 41 14.47 -11.50 -30.18
N PHE A 42 13.91 -10.40 -30.75
CA PHE A 42 12.59 -10.36 -31.39
C PHE A 42 11.42 -10.90 -30.54
N LYS A 43 11.56 -10.88 -29.20
CA LYS A 43 10.58 -11.45 -28.24
C LYS A 43 9.75 -10.39 -27.51
N SER A 44 9.88 -9.10 -27.85
CA SER A 44 9.15 -8.03 -27.15
C SER A 44 8.76 -6.90 -28.10
N ASN A 45 7.68 -6.20 -27.76
CA ASN A 45 7.17 -5.06 -28.51
C ASN A 45 7.76 -3.76 -27.96
N PHE A 46 8.01 -2.76 -28.80
CA PHE A 46 8.46 -1.40 -28.44
C PHE A 46 7.57 -0.74 -27.37
N LYS A 47 6.26 -1.07 -27.36
CA LYS A 47 5.31 -0.62 -26.33
C LYS A 47 5.75 -0.99 -24.90
N ASN A 48 6.37 -2.15 -24.71
CA ASN A 48 6.86 -2.58 -23.40
C ASN A 48 8.04 -1.73 -22.90
N ILE A 49 8.97 -1.34 -23.78
CA ILE A 49 10.06 -0.43 -23.39
C ILE A 49 9.49 0.92 -23.02
N PHE A 50 8.60 1.47 -23.85
CA PHE A 50 7.98 2.75 -23.58
C PHE A 50 7.29 2.79 -22.19
N ASN A 51 6.53 1.73 -21.87
CA ASN A 51 5.89 1.61 -20.55
C ASN A 51 6.93 1.55 -19.43
N LYS A 52 7.98 0.73 -19.56
CA LYS A 52 9.03 0.63 -18.53
C LYS A 52 9.84 1.91 -18.37
N THR A 53 10.08 2.64 -19.45
CA THR A 53 10.70 3.98 -19.39
C THR A 53 9.80 4.95 -18.63
N LYS A 54 8.49 4.94 -18.91
CA LYS A 54 7.51 5.77 -18.24
C LYS A 54 7.45 5.46 -16.74
N ASP A 55 7.45 4.18 -16.36
CA ASP A 55 7.46 3.75 -14.96
C ASP A 55 8.72 4.26 -14.23
N LEU A 56 9.89 4.12 -14.86
CA LEU A 56 11.16 4.59 -14.31
C LEU A 56 11.18 6.12 -14.13
N LEU A 57 10.75 6.86 -15.15
CA LEU A 57 10.67 8.33 -15.08
C LEU A 57 9.68 8.79 -14.00
N LYS A 58 8.54 8.09 -13.87
CA LYS A 58 7.56 8.35 -12.84
C LYS A 58 8.16 8.14 -11.45
N TYR A 59 8.87 7.03 -11.25
CA TYR A 59 9.56 6.74 -9.99
C TYR A 59 10.60 7.81 -9.62
N LEU A 60 11.44 8.21 -10.59
CA LEU A 60 12.44 9.26 -10.37
C LEU A 60 11.82 10.62 -10.04
N LYS A 61 10.67 10.93 -10.66
CA LYS A 61 9.90 12.15 -10.34
C LYS A 61 9.35 12.11 -8.92
N ILE A 62 8.85 10.95 -8.48
CA ILE A 62 8.34 10.74 -7.13
C ILE A 62 9.45 10.92 -6.11
N GLN A 63 10.62 10.34 -6.31
CA GLN A 63 11.76 10.52 -5.40
C GLN A 63 12.25 11.97 -5.25
N LYS A 64 11.99 12.83 -6.23
CA LYS A 64 12.28 14.26 -6.17
C LYS A 64 11.16 15.09 -5.51
N SER A 65 10.03 14.45 -5.22
CA SER A 65 8.87 15.08 -4.58
C SER A 65 8.92 14.96 -3.06
N LYS A 66 7.84 15.32 -2.39
CA LYS A 66 7.63 15.10 -0.94
C LYS A 66 7.21 13.68 -0.59
N ILE A 67 7.38 12.75 -1.51
CA ILE A 67 7.13 11.31 -1.32
C ILE A 67 8.47 10.65 -0.98
N LYS A 68 8.52 10.01 0.18
CA LYS A 68 9.63 9.13 0.56
C LYS A 68 9.22 7.68 0.35
N HIS A 69 10.01 6.92 -0.38
CA HIS A 69 9.80 5.50 -0.60
C HIS A 69 10.82 4.68 0.20
N PHE A 70 10.31 3.75 1.00
CA PHE A 70 11.08 2.81 1.81
C PHE A 70 10.86 1.40 1.27
N LYS A 71 11.94 0.72 0.86
CA LYS A 71 11.87 -0.66 0.34
C LYS A 71 11.80 -1.66 1.50
N ASN A 72 10.75 -1.56 2.31
CA ASN A 72 10.47 -2.44 3.43
C ASN A 72 9.10 -3.12 3.26
N LYS A 73 9.00 -4.38 3.64
CA LYS A 73 7.71 -5.05 3.84
C LYS A 73 7.13 -4.59 5.19
N ILE A 74 5.87 -4.21 5.23
CA ILE A 74 5.16 -4.05 6.50
C ILE A 74 4.63 -5.42 6.90
N SER A 75 5.13 -5.95 8.02
CA SER A 75 4.75 -7.26 8.55
C SER A 75 5.20 -7.36 10.01
N ASN A 76 4.49 -8.16 10.80
CA ASN A 76 4.91 -8.49 12.17
C ASN A 76 6.00 -9.59 12.20
N ASP A 77 6.28 -10.23 11.07
CA ASP A 77 7.39 -11.17 10.94
C ASP A 77 8.73 -10.44 10.97
N LYS A 78 9.62 -10.87 11.84
CA LYS A 78 10.97 -10.29 11.98
C LYS A 78 11.91 -10.79 10.88
N LEU A 79 11.64 -10.42 9.64
CA LEU A 79 12.55 -10.64 8.52
C LEU A 79 13.51 -9.44 8.36
N LEU A 80 14.67 -9.67 7.77
CA LEU A 80 15.73 -8.65 7.60
C LEU A 80 15.28 -7.35 6.89
N SER A 81 14.21 -7.43 6.10
CA SER A 81 13.65 -6.28 5.35
C SER A 81 12.23 -5.92 5.75
N SER A 82 11.71 -6.51 6.85
CA SER A 82 10.40 -6.18 7.38
C SER A 82 10.47 -5.09 8.45
N LYS A 83 9.38 -4.35 8.57
CA LYS A 83 9.16 -3.33 9.59
C LYS A 83 7.73 -3.48 10.10
N SER A 84 7.53 -3.38 11.40
CA SER A 84 6.19 -3.37 11.94
C SER A 84 5.46 -2.07 11.57
N LEU A 85 4.13 -2.12 11.55
CA LEU A 85 3.31 -0.93 11.33
C LEU A 85 3.60 0.14 12.40
N GLY A 86 3.69 -0.27 13.66
CA GLY A 86 4.01 0.63 14.76
C GLY A 86 5.34 1.37 14.58
N GLU A 87 6.40 0.67 14.18
CA GLU A 87 7.69 1.30 13.87
C GLU A 87 7.56 2.32 12.75
N SER A 88 6.85 1.99 11.68
CA SER A 88 6.65 2.91 10.54
C SER A 88 5.87 4.17 10.91
N ILE A 89 4.85 4.04 11.77
CA ILE A 89 4.07 5.16 12.31
C ILE A 89 4.94 6.06 13.19
N LEU A 90 5.73 5.48 14.09
CA LEU A 90 6.59 6.23 15.00
C LEU A 90 7.74 6.93 14.28
N GLU A 91 8.38 6.27 13.33
CA GLU A 91 9.45 6.85 12.52
C GLU A 91 9.00 7.98 11.57
N SER A 92 7.70 8.05 11.25
CA SER A 92 7.18 9.16 10.45
C SER A 92 7.50 10.51 11.09
N ASN A 93 7.62 10.55 12.42
CA ASN A 93 7.89 11.72 13.25
C ASN A 93 7.03 12.95 12.87
N TYR A 94 5.84 12.70 12.35
CA TYR A 94 4.90 13.75 11.97
C TYR A 94 4.18 14.25 13.23
N PRO A 95 4.15 15.56 13.49
CA PRO A 95 3.58 16.11 14.72
C PRO A 95 2.05 16.09 14.74
N GLY A 96 1.40 15.96 13.59
CA GLY A 96 -0.06 15.92 13.44
C GLY A 96 -0.62 14.52 13.29
N LYS A 97 -1.92 14.45 13.02
CA LYS A 97 -2.59 13.20 12.65
C LYS A 97 -2.35 12.88 11.17
N MET A 98 -2.28 11.60 10.86
CA MET A 98 -2.01 11.10 9.51
C MET A 98 -3.20 10.34 8.93
N ILE A 99 -3.24 10.22 7.63
CA ILE A 99 -4.04 9.23 6.91
C ILE A 99 -3.15 8.01 6.69
N LEU A 100 -3.62 6.85 7.11
CA LEU A 100 -2.95 5.58 6.92
C LEU A 100 -3.70 4.74 5.90
N LYS A 101 -3.07 4.46 4.74
CA LYS A 101 -3.59 3.51 3.75
C LYS A 101 -2.80 2.21 3.84
N ILE A 102 -3.52 1.09 3.93
CA ILE A 102 -2.96 -0.27 4.01
C ILE A 102 -3.54 -1.12 2.88
N ASP A 103 -2.64 -1.73 2.11
CA ASP A 103 -2.93 -2.62 1.00
C ASP A 103 -1.67 -3.50 0.86
N ILE A 104 -1.62 -4.64 1.57
CA ILE A 104 -0.43 -5.47 1.76
C ILE A 104 -0.64 -6.95 1.44
N GLU A 105 -1.69 -7.23 0.66
CA GLU A 105 -1.92 -8.53 0.01
C GLU A 105 -2.03 -9.71 0.99
N GLY A 106 -2.73 -9.52 2.13
CA GLY A 106 -3.14 -10.58 3.05
C GLY A 106 -2.56 -10.52 4.46
N ASP A 107 -1.58 -9.67 4.74
CA ASP A 107 -1.03 -9.48 6.11
C ASP A 107 -1.86 -8.47 6.95
N GLU A 108 -2.98 -7.92 6.43
CA GLU A 108 -3.76 -6.84 7.05
C GLU A 108 -4.27 -7.21 8.44
N PHE A 109 -4.75 -8.45 8.60
CA PHE A 109 -5.31 -8.95 9.86
C PHE A 109 -4.26 -8.95 10.98
N GLU A 110 -3.04 -9.38 10.68
CA GLU A 110 -1.95 -9.43 11.65
C GLU A 110 -1.39 -8.04 11.99
N VAL A 111 -1.22 -7.22 10.96
CA VAL A 111 -0.58 -5.90 11.08
C VAL A 111 -1.48 -4.91 11.85
N LEU A 112 -2.81 -5.06 11.72
CA LEU A 112 -3.78 -4.15 12.35
C LEU A 112 -4.21 -4.52 13.76
N LYS A 113 -3.77 -5.65 14.31
CA LYS A 113 -4.19 -6.10 15.66
C LYS A 113 -4.02 -5.02 16.74
N ASP A 114 -2.94 -4.25 16.65
CA ASP A 114 -2.60 -3.22 17.63
C ASP A 114 -2.86 -1.79 17.16
N ILE A 115 -3.63 -1.60 16.08
CA ILE A 115 -3.82 -0.28 15.45
C ILE A 115 -4.43 0.74 16.40
N ASN A 116 -5.30 0.31 17.33
CA ASN A 116 -5.93 1.17 18.32
C ASN A 116 -4.94 1.87 19.25
N LEU A 117 -3.73 1.33 19.44
CA LEU A 117 -2.66 1.97 20.21
C LEU A 117 -2.17 3.27 19.55
N TYR A 118 -2.39 3.42 18.25
CA TYR A 118 -1.94 4.56 17.46
C TYR A 118 -3.07 5.51 17.05
N SER A 119 -4.28 5.33 17.63
CA SER A 119 -5.47 6.12 17.28
C SER A 119 -5.29 7.64 17.44
N GLU A 120 -4.44 8.07 18.37
CA GLU A 120 -4.13 9.50 18.54
C GLU A 120 -3.28 10.08 17.38
N LYS A 121 -2.57 9.23 16.66
CA LYS A 121 -1.73 9.61 15.51
C LYS A 121 -2.44 9.44 14.16
N ILE A 122 -3.50 8.66 14.11
CA ILE A 122 -4.20 8.33 12.87
C ILE A 122 -5.56 9.01 12.88
N HIS A 123 -5.83 9.83 11.86
CA HIS A 123 -7.12 10.48 11.65
C HIS A 123 -8.06 9.61 10.82
N THR A 124 -7.52 8.99 9.78
CA THR A 124 -8.28 8.17 8.83
C THR A 124 -7.49 6.92 8.51
N LEU A 125 -8.17 5.79 8.56
CA LEU A 125 -7.64 4.48 8.21
C LEU A 125 -8.36 3.97 6.97
N ILE A 126 -7.62 3.69 5.89
CA ILE A 126 -8.11 3.10 4.65
C ILE A 126 -7.45 1.75 4.51
N VAL A 127 -8.22 0.68 4.49
CA VAL A 127 -7.68 -0.69 4.44
C VAL A 127 -8.33 -1.47 3.30
N GLU A 128 -7.51 -2.07 2.46
CA GLU A 128 -7.95 -3.10 1.52
C GLU A 128 -7.69 -4.47 2.17
N PHE A 129 -8.78 -5.15 2.59
CA PHE A 129 -8.72 -6.48 3.19
C PHE A 129 -8.79 -7.53 2.10
N HIS A 130 -7.84 -8.46 2.11
CA HIS A 130 -7.76 -9.56 1.16
C HIS A 130 -8.23 -10.89 1.76
N THR A 131 -8.56 -11.86 0.90
CA THR A 131 -8.93 -13.24 1.28
C THR A 131 -10.06 -13.33 2.31
N LEU A 132 -11.08 -12.46 2.18
CA LEU A 132 -12.24 -12.46 3.08
C LEU A 132 -13.05 -13.76 3.01
N ASP A 133 -13.02 -14.46 1.89
CA ASP A 133 -13.72 -15.74 1.70
C ASP A 133 -13.29 -16.82 2.72
N ILE A 134 -12.09 -16.71 3.27
CA ILE A 134 -11.57 -17.64 4.30
C ILE A 134 -11.35 -16.97 5.67
N ASN A 135 -11.28 -15.63 5.75
CA ASN A 135 -10.92 -14.89 6.95
C ASN A 135 -12.08 -14.05 7.53
N LEU A 136 -13.33 -14.34 7.16
CA LEU A 136 -14.48 -13.52 7.56
C LEU A 136 -14.61 -13.38 9.08
N ASN A 137 -14.40 -14.44 9.84
CA ASN A 137 -14.47 -14.38 11.31
C ASN A 137 -13.38 -13.48 11.92
N GLU A 138 -12.19 -13.49 11.35
CA GLU A 138 -11.08 -12.63 11.80
C GLU A 138 -11.36 -11.17 11.43
N PHE A 139 -11.88 -10.93 10.22
CA PHE A 139 -12.33 -9.63 9.77
C PHE A 139 -13.36 -9.02 10.74
N GLU A 140 -14.42 -9.77 11.07
CA GLU A 140 -15.44 -9.28 12.00
C GLU A 140 -14.88 -8.93 13.38
N LYS A 141 -14.00 -9.76 13.93
CA LYS A 141 -13.35 -9.50 15.21
C LYS A 141 -12.48 -8.23 15.15
N LEU A 142 -11.67 -8.12 14.12
CA LEU A 142 -10.78 -6.99 13.93
C LEU A 142 -11.55 -5.68 13.74
N ILE A 143 -12.59 -5.68 12.89
CA ILE A 143 -13.44 -4.49 12.67
C ILE A 143 -14.14 -4.07 13.96
N LYS A 144 -14.70 -5.01 14.73
CA LYS A 144 -15.30 -4.72 16.05
C LYS A 144 -14.29 -4.10 17.02
N ASP A 145 -13.04 -4.52 16.96
CA ASP A 145 -11.99 -3.93 17.80
C ASP A 145 -11.62 -2.53 17.33
N ILE A 146 -11.40 -2.33 16.03
CA ILE A 146 -11.08 -1.02 15.45
C ILE A 146 -12.20 -0.02 15.71
N GLN A 147 -13.47 -0.44 15.66
CA GLN A 147 -14.64 0.41 15.91
C GLN A 147 -14.73 0.95 17.34
N LYS A 148 -13.90 0.48 18.28
CA LYS A 148 -13.78 1.11 19.61
C LYS A 148 -13.17 2.52 19.53
N LYS A 149 -12.47 2.85 18.46
CA LYS A 149 -11.76 4.13 18.24
C LYS A 149 -12.14 4.84 16.95
N TYR A 150 -12.70 4.12 15.98
CA TYR A 150 -13.01 4.63 14.65
C TYR A 150 -14.47 4.35 14.26
N TYR A 151 -15.00 5.12 13.33
CA TYR A 151 -16.30 4.89 12.70
C TYR A 151 -16.10 4.49 11.25
N ILE A 152 -16.80 3.47 10.79
CA ILE A 152 -16.80 3.13 9.36
C ILE A 152 -17.55 4.23 8.60
N ILE A 153 -16.88 4.86 7.63
CA ILE A 153 -17.44 5.92 6.79
C ILE A 153 -17.67 5.47 5.35
N HIS A 154 -16.96 4.45 4.90
CA HIS A 154 -17.14 3.88 3.56
C HIS A 154 -16.75 2.41 3.51
N ILE A 155 -17.49 1.63 2.71
CA ILE A 155 -17.17 0.23 2.38
C ILE A 155 -17.36 0.05 0.87
N HIS A 156 -16.36 -0.56 0.23
CA HIS A 156 -16.40 -0.87 -1.20
C HIS A 156 -15.84 -2.26 -1.48
N GLY A 157 -16.65 -3.11 -2.17
CA GLY A 157 -16.19 -4.42 -2.66
C GLY A 157 -15.34 -4.25 -3.91
N ASN A 158 -14.14 -4.83 -3.94
CA ASN A 158 -13.30 -4.79 -5.13
C ASN A 158 -13.85 -5.73 -6.21
N ASN A 159 -14.35 -5.14 -7.31
CA ASN A 159 -14.99 -5.88 -8.40
C ASN A 159 -14.00 -6.69 -9.27
N HIS A 160 -12.69 -6.48 -9.13
CA HIS A 160 -11.67 -7.17 -9.92
C HIS A 160 -11.30 -8.53 -9.35
N THR A 161 -11.51 -8.76 -8.05
CA THR A 161 -11.11 -10.00 -7.37
C THR A 161 -12.21 -11.07 -7.32
N GLY A 162 -13.42 -10.73 -7.81
CA GLY A 162 -14.57 -11.64 -7.83
C GLY A 162 -15.24 -11.82 -6.48
N CYS A 163 -16.30 -12.63 -6.48
CA CYS A 163 -17.05 -13.01 -5.28
C CYS A 163 -17.03 -14.52 -5.12
N LYS A 164 -16.85 -14.99 -3.89
CA LYS A 164 -17.08 -16.37 -3.50
C LYS A 164 -18.13 -16.39 -2.38
N ASN A 165 -19.07 -17.33 -2.46
CA ASN A 165 -20.13 -17.49 -1.45
C ASN A 165 -20.87 -16.17 -1.16
N GLU A 166 -21.17 -15.38 -2.21
CA GLU A 166 -21.88 -14.08 -2.12
C GLU A 166 -21.08 -12.97 -1.43
N PHE A 167 -19.82 -13.21 -1.07
CA PHE A 167 -18.94 -12.22 -0.47
C PHE A 167 -17.81 -11.78 -1.42
N PRO A 168 -17.46 -10.49 -1.46
CA PRO A 168 -16.28 -10.05 -2.21
C PRO A 168 -15.02 -10.65 -1.57
N ASN A 169 -14.09 -11.14 -2.42
CA ASN A 169 -12.82 -11.65 -1.93
C ASN A 169 -11.93 -10.54 -1.34
N THR A 170 -12.12 -9.33 -1.81
CA THR A 170 -11.39 -8.14 -1.34
C THR A 170 -12.36 -7.01 -1.05
N LEU A 171 -12.17 -6.35 0.09
CA LEU A 171 -13.02 -5.27 0.58
C LEU A 171 -12.18 -4.08 1.03
N GLU A 172 -12.42 -2.90 0.45
CA GLU A 172 -11.87 -1.64 0.95
C GLU A 172 -12.80 -1.06 2.03
N VAL A 173 -12.23 -0.73 3.17
CA VAL A 173 -12.92 -0.10 4.30
C VAL A 173 -12.20 1.19 4.68
N THR A 174 -12.96 2.29 4.76
CA THR A 174 -12.46 3.57 5.29
C THR A 174 -13.10 3.86 6.65
N LEU A 175 -12.26 4.15 7.62
CA LEU A 175 -12.64 4.42 9.00
C LEU A 175 -12.06 5.76 9.48
#